data_73c452dc0b0e0502deb2e1d038d10dfe
#
_entry.id   73c452dc0b0e0502deb2e1d038d10dfe
#
_cell.length_a   1.000
_cell.length_b   1.000
_cell.length_c   1.000
_cell.angle_alpha   90.00
_cell.angle_beta   90.00
_cell.angle_gamma   90.00
#
_symmetry.space_group_name_H-M   'P 1'
#
loop_
_entity.id
_entity.type
_entity.pdbx_description
1 polymer ?
#
loop_
_entity_poly.entity_id
_entity_poly.type
_entity_poly.pdbx_seq_one_letter_code
_entity_poly.pdbx_strand_id
1 'polypeptide(L)'
;MRLASLSTSFHNPAMPFAYYARLSAARKRIYDRSDAIERIDLPDAPALRPLVAPLEVALKTEQRAEAERLCGALAAGIVGQLGATPVRVAVLAVRPSSDWGELHGLYLPEDEGKTAIIKLWMRTAKNQRVVAFRSFLRTLLHELCHHLDYEWYKMEETFHTEGFYKRESSLFHQLVPQKLVVPAKAGTQ
;
A
#
# COMPACT_ATOMS: atom_id res chain seq x y z
N MET A 1 5.25 46.08 -19.33
CA MET A 1 4.63 45.65 -18.06
C MET A 1 3.73 44.46 -18.39
N ARG A 2 4.20 43.26 -18.18
CA ARG A 2 3.42 42.02 -18.43
C ARG A 2 2.94 41.50 -17.09
N LEU A 3 1.63 41.44 -16.90
CA LEU A 3 0.97 40.85 -15.74
C LEU A 3 1.10 39.32 -15.83
N ALA A 4 1.80 38.73 -14.86
CA ALA A 4 1.84 37.30 -14.67
C ALA A 4 0.49 36.83 -14.12
N SER A 5 -0.22 36.01 -14.87
CA SER A 5 -1.44 35.32 -14.46
C SER A 5 -1.04 34.21 -13.47
N LEU A 6 -1.32 34.40 -12.20
CA LEU A 6 -1.27 33.35 -11.19
C LEU A 6 -2.49 32.44 -11.38
N SER A 7 -2.29 31.30 -12.02
CA SER A 7 -3.26 30.23 -12.06
C SER A 7 -3.33 29.58 -10.67
N THR A 8 -4.25 30.02 -9.84
CA THR A 8 -4.64 29.34 -8.62
C THR A 8 -5.43 28.08 -9.03
N SER A 9 -4.74 26.95 -9.04
CA SER A 9 -5.39 25.65 -9.10
C SER A 9 -6.24 25.50 -7.84
N PHE A 10 -7.55 25.65 -7.98
CA PHE A 10 -8.50 25.32 -6.92
C PHE A 10 -8.48 23.81 -6.74
N HIS A 11 -7.68 23.34 -5.78
CA HIS A 11 -7.75 22.00 -5.28
C HIS A 11 -9.11 21.88 -4.57
N ASN A 12 -10.05 21.16 -5.19
CA ASN A 12 -11.33 20.86 -4.56
C ASN A 12 -11.01 19.90 -3.40
N PRO A 13 -11.15 20.29 -2.12
CA PRO A 13 -10.82 19.38 -1.04
C PRO A 13 -11.73 18.18 -1.14
N ALA A 14 -11.15 16.98 -1.31
CA ALA A 14 -11.89 15.75 -1.24
C ALA A 14 -12.70 15.73 0.06
N MET A 15 -13.98 15.32 -0.01
CA MET A 15 -14.82 15.28 1.19
C MET A 15 -14.25 14.24 2.15
N PRO A 16 -13.90 14.61 3.38
CA PRO A 16 -13.32 13.68 4.34
C PRO A 16 -14.29 12.54 4.67
N PHE A 17 -13.78 11.38 5.00
CA PHE A 17 -14.61 10.23 5.39
C PHE A 17 -15.52 10.58 6.58
N ALA A 18 -16.70 9.97 6.64
CA ALA A 18 -17.77 10.30 7.62
C ALA A 18 -17.30 10.27 9.09
N TYR A 19 -16.26 9.48 9.43
CA TYR A 19 -15.72 9.44 10.79
C TYR A 19 -14.91 10.69 11.17
N TYR A 20 -14.45 11.50 10.19
CA TYR A 20 -13.67 12.72 10.43
C TYR A 20 -14.37 13.67 11.41
N ALA A 21 -15.70 13.83 11.26
CA ALA A 21 -16.48 14.74 12.12
C ALA A 21 -16.36 14.39 13.62
N ARG A 22 -16.10 13.12 13.96
CA ARG A 22 -15.99 12.61 15.33
C ARG A 22 -14.57 12.69 15.91
N LEU A 23 -13.58 13.06 15.10
CA LEU A 23 -12.20 13.18 15.55
C LEU A 23 -12.00 14.41 16.43
N SER A 24 -11.13 14.30 17.44
CA SER A 24 -10.65 15.45 18.20
C SER A 24 -9.84 16.40 17.32
N ALA A 25 -9.62 17.63 17.75
CA ALA A 25 -8.82 18.60 17.00
C ALA A 25 -7.37 18.10 16.75
N ALA A 26 -6.78 17.36 17.70
CA ALA A 26 -5.45 16.77 17.52
C ALA A 26 -5.48 15.69 16.42
N ARG A 27 -6.45 14.75 16.46
CA ARG A 27 -6.59 13.69 15.47
C ARG A 27 -6.95 14.22 14.08
N LYS A 28 -7.73 15.31 13.99
CA LYS A 28 -7.99 15.99 12.71
C LYS A 28 -6.72 16.52 12.07
N ARG A 29 -5.79 17.08 12.84
CA ARG A 29 -4.49 17.55 12.30
C ARG A 29 -3.67 16.38 11.70
N ILE A 30 -3.66 15.22 12.37
CA ILE A 30 -2.98 14.03 11.85
C ILE A 30 -3.67 13.53 10.58
N TYR A 31 -5.01 13.45 10.60
CA TYR A 31 -5.83 13.08 9.43
C TYR A 31 -5.51 13.99 8.23
N ASP A 32 -5.60 15.32 8.42
CA ASP A 32 -5.40 16.29 7.35
C ASP A 32 -3.97 16.23 6.79
N ARG A 33 -2.97 16.00 7.67
CA ARG A 33 -1.58 15.78 7.25
C ARG A 33 -1.45 14.49 6.43
N SER A 34 -2.08 13.40 6.84
CA SER A 34 -2.08 12.13 6.11
C SER A 34 -2.78 12.26 4.76
N ASP A 35 -3.91 12.99 4.72
CA ASP A 35 -4.72 13.18 3.52
C ASP A 35 -4.01 14.04 2.46
N ALA A 36 -3.24 15.03 2.89
CA ALA A 36 -2.45 15.89 2.01
C ALA A 36 -1.29 15.17 1.30
N ILE A 37 -0.89 13.97 1.75
CA ILE A 37 0.19 13.19 1.14
C ILE A 37 -0.42 12.16 0.22
N GLU A 38 -0.45 12.45 -1.08
CA GLU A 38 -1.14 11.63 -2.07
C GLU A 38 -0.25 10.59 -2.76
N ARG A 39 1.08 10.68 -2.59
CA ARG A 39 2.02 9.89 -3.37
C ARG A 39 3.25 9.48 -2.55
N ILE A 40 3.78 8.30 -2.83
CA ILE A 40 5.10 7.85 -2.42
C ILE A 40 5.87 7.53 -3.70
N ASP A 41 6.98 8.21 -3.92
CA ASP A 41 7.87 7.94 -5.04
C ASP A 41 9.03 7.07 -4.59
N LEU A 42 9.17 5.91 -5.23
CA LEU A 42 10.31 5.01 -5.01
C LEU A 42 11.48 5.47 -5.90
N PRO A 43 12.66 5.73 -5.33
CA PRO A 43 13.84 6.13 -6.11
C PRO A 43 14.19 5.16 -7.24
N ASP A 44 14.03 3.86 -7.01
CA ASP A 44 14.29 2.80 -7.99
C ASP A 44 13.21 1.70 -7.96
N ALA A 45 11.98 2.06 -8.32
CA ALA A 45 10.90 1.09 -8.45
C ALA A 45 11.22 -0.04 -9.47
N PRO A 46 11.93 0.20 -10.60
CA PRO A 46 12.33 -0.86 -11.52
C PRO A 46 13.10 -2.00 -10.87
N ALA A 47 13.98 -1.73 -9.90
CA ALA A 47 14.74 -2.78 -9.19
C ALA A 47 13.86 -3.77 -8.41
N LEU A 48 12.64 -3.36 -8.02
CA LEU A 48 11.72 -4.22 -7.26
C LEU A 48 10.76 -5.01 -8.15
N ARG A 49 10.54 -4.60 -9.39
CA ARG A 49 9.61 -5.26 -10.33
C ARG A 49 9.91 -6.74 -10.59
N PRO A 50 11.17 -7.19 -10.64
CA PRO A 50 11.48 -8.61 -10.81
C PRO A 50 10.90 -9.53 -9.73
N LEU A 51 10.53 -9.00 -8.56
CA LEU A 51 9.90 -9.77 -7.47
C LEU A 51 8.41 -10.00 -7.69
N VAL A 52 7.77 -9.22 -8.56
CA VAL A 52 6.31 -9.17 -8.71
C VAL A 52 5.76 -10.42 -9.40
N ALA A 53 6.32 -10.80 -10.56
CA ALA A 53 5.84 -11.97 -11.30
C ALA A 53 6.09 -13.29 -10.55
N PRO A 54 7.26 -13.51 -9.91
CA PRO A 54 7.45 -14.67 -9.03
C PRO A 54 6.45 -14.74 -7.87
N LEU A 55 6.08 -13.61 -7.26
CA LEU A 55 5.07 -13.57 -6.21
C LEU A 55 3.69 -14.03 -6.73
N GLU A 56 3.29 -13.60 -7.93
CA GLU A 56 2.06 -14.07 -8.55
C GLU A 56 2.08 -15.59 -8.78
N VAL A 57 3.21 -16.13 -9.23
CA VAL A 57 3.38 -17.59 -9.41
C VAL A 57 3.30 -18.30 -8.07
N ALA A 58 4.02 -17.84 -7.04
CA ALA A 58 4.02 -18.44 -5.72
C ALA A 58 2.61 -18.48 -5.09
N LEU A 59 1.79 -17.45 -5.32
CA LEU A 59 0.40 -17.45 -4.89
C LEU A 59 -0.43 -18.48 -5.67
N LYS A 60 -0.34 -18.50 -7.00
CA LYS A 60 -1.09 -19.43 -7.85
C LYS A 60 -0.74 -20.91 -7.57
N THR A 61 0.52 -21.18 -7.23
CA THR A 61 1.01 -22.54 -6.90
C THR A 61 1.01 -22.83 -5.39
N GLU A 62 0.45 -21.90 -4.61
CA GLU A 62 0.27 -22.00 -3.17
C GLU A 62 1.56 -22.25 -2.37
N GLN A 63 2.67 -21.76 -2.87
CA GLN A 63 3.97 -21.81 -2.22
C GLN A 63 4.11 -20.72 -1.16
N ARG A 64 3.49 -20.94 0.01
CA ARG A 64 3.37 -19.95 1.08
C ARG A 64 4.72 -19.40 1.55
N ALA A 65 5.72 -20.27 1.77
CA ALA A 65 7.05 -19.85 2.21
C ALA A 65 7.73 -18.94 1.16
N GLU A 66 7.57 -19.25 -0.13
CA GLU A 66 8.11 -18.43 -1.21
C GLU A 66 7.37 -17.10 -1.33
N ALA A 67 6.03 -17.11 -1.19
CA ALA A 67 5.25 -15.86 -1.13
C ALA A 67 5.68 -14.97 0.04
N GLU A 68 5.94 -15.54 1.22
CA GLU A 68 6.45 -14.82 2.39
C GLU A 68 7.83 -14.21 2.11
N ARG A 69 8.75 -14.99 1.56
CA ARG A 69 10.09 -14.53 1.20
C ARG A 69 10.05 -13.35 0.21
N LEU A 70 9.21 -13.46 -0.83
CA LEU A 70 9.05 -12.42 -1.86
C LEU A 70 8.38 -11.15 -1.31
N CYS A 71 7.36 -11.29 -0.47
CA CYS A 71 6.74 -10.16 0.23
C CYS A 71 7.73 -9.47 1.15
N GLY A 72 8.53 -10.23 1.89
CA GLY A 72 9.61 -9.71 2.74
C GLY A 72 10.64 -8.93 1.93
N ALA A 73 11.06 -9.46 0.76
CA ALA A 73 12.00 -8.78 -0.12
C ALA A 73 11.43 -7.48 -0.71
N LEU A 74 10.15 -7.47 -1.12
CA LEU A 74 9.46 -6.26 -1.59
C LEU A 74 9.37 -5.20 -0.48
N ALA A 75 8.92 -5.59 0.71
CA ALA A 75 8.82 -4.67 1.84
C ALA A 75 10.20 -4.09 2.22
N ALA A 76 11.21 -4.97 2.37
CA ALA A 76 12.58 -4.54 2.67
C ALA A 76 13.15 -3.59 1.59
N GLY A 77 12.90 -3.88 0.32
CA GLY A 77 13.32 -3.01 -0.78
C GLY A 77 12.65 -1.63 -0.74
N ILE A 78 11.35 -1.57 -0.47
CA ILE A 78 10.61 -0.31 -0.37
C ILE A 78 11.11 0.50 0.83
N VAL A 79 11.13 -0.08 2.04
CA VAL A 79 11.57 0.66 3.24
C VAL A 79 13.04 1.07 3.15
N GLY A 80 13.88 0.23 2.54
CA GLY A 80 15.29 0.54 2.30
C GLY A 80 15.50 1.73 1.35
N GLN A 81 14.73 1.80 0.25
CA GLN A 81 14.78 2.93 -0.68
C GLN A 81 14.31 4.24 -0.04
N LEU A 82 13.38 4.17 0.91
CA LEU A 82 12.82 5.34 1.60
C LEU A 82 13.58 5.70 2.87
N GLY A 83 14.54 4.88 3.31
CA GLY A 83 15.23 5.07 4.59
C GLY A 83 14.32 4.91 5.80
N ALA A 84 13.24 4.13 5.68
CA ALA A 84 12.33 3.83 6.77
C ALA A 84 12.85 2.65 7.62
N THR A 85 12.33 2.52 8.83
CA THR A 85 12.66 1.40 9.74
C THR A 85 12.28 0.06 9.11
N PRO A 86 13.08 -1.02 9.30
CA PRO A 86 12.74 -2.34 8.78
C PRO A 86 11.41 -2.89 9.31
N VAL A 87 10.71 -3.64 8.47
CA VAL A 87 9.47 -4.34 8.82
C VAL A 87 9.56 -5.80 8.39
N ARG A 88 9.05 -6.71 9.22
CA ARG A 88 8.93 -8.12 8.88
C ARG A 88 7.60 -8.39 8.18
N VAL A 89 7.57 -9.40 7.32
CA VAL A 89 6.33 -9.88 6.70
C VAL A 89 6.15 -11.35 7.03
N ALA A 90 4.93 -11.73 7.40
CA ALA A 90 4.52 -13.12 7.58
C ALA A 90 3.30 -13.41 6.69
N VAL A 91 3.36 -14.51 5.95
CA VAL A 91 2.24 -15.00 5.14
C VAL A 91 1.64 -16.24 5.79
N LEU A 92 0.40 -16.12 6.24
CA LEU A 92 -0.36 -17.16 6.92
C LEU A 92 -1.31 -17.88 5.94
N ALA A 93 -1.82 -19.05 6.32
CA ALA A 93 -2.57 -19.89 5.41
C ALA A 93 -3.95 -19.32 5.09
N VAL A 94 -4.80 -19.11 6.10
CA VAL A 94 -6.22 -18.76 5.95
C VAL A 94 -6.54 -17.54 6.79
N ARG A 95 -7.31 -16.60 6.24
CA ARG A 95 -7.79 -15.40 6.95
C ARG A 95 -8.62 -15.78 8.17
N PRO A 96 -8.41 -15.13 9.31
CA PRO A 96 -9.37 -15.22 10.40
C PRO A 96 -10.65 -14.50 9.98
N SER A 97 -11.78 -15.03 10.41
CA SER A 97 -13.09 -14.39 10.26
C SER A 97 -13.75 -14.28 11.63
N SER A 98 -14.51 -13.24 11.79
CA SER A 98 -15.35 -12.99 12.94
C SER A 98 -16.70 -12.46 12.46
N ASP A 99 -17.63 -12.23 13.38
CA ASP A 99 -18.93 -11.61 13.09
C ASP A 99 -18.81 -10.22 12.43
N TRP A 100 -17.63 -9.59 12.52
CA TRP A 100 -17.30 -8.28 11.94
C TRP A 100 -16.71 -8.35 10.52
N GLY A 101 -16.49 -9.56 9.97
CA GLY A 101 -15.92 -9.78 8.63
C GLY A 101 -14.58 -10.48 8.60
N GLU A 102 -13.95 -10.51 7.43
CA GLU A 102 -12.62 -11.10 7.20
C GLU A 102 -11.51 -10.06 7.41
N LEU A 103 -10.47 -10.42 8.16
CA LEU A 103 -9.25 -9.63 8.26
C LEU A 103 -8.36 -9.87 7.04
N HIS A 104 -8.16 -8.84 6.22
CA HIS A 104 -7.42 -8.95 4.95
C HIS A 104 -5.90 -8.89 5.14
N GLY A 105 -5.42 -7.98 5.97
CA GLY A 105 -4.05 -7.76 6.39
C GLY A 105 -4.03 -7.28 7.83
N LEU A 106 -2.85 -7.23 8.44
CA LEU A 106 -2.66 -6.70 9.78
C LEU A 106 -1.25 -6.16 9.93
N TYR A 107 -1.13 -4.87 10.18
CA TYR A 107 0.09 -4.25 10.63
C TYR A 107 0.13 -4.19 12.16
N LEU A 108 1.24 -4.64 12.73
CA LEU A 108 1.55 -4.49 14.14
C LEU A 108 2.83 -3.64 14.26
N PRO A 109 2.76 -2.47 14.89
CA PRO A 109 3.92 -1.60 15.07
C PRO A 109 4.99 -2.25 15.94
N GLU A 110 6.16 -1.64 15.97
CA GLU A 110 7.22 -2.02 16.89
C GLU A 110 6.72 -1.86 18.35
N ASP A 111 7.00 -2.86 19.16
CA ASP A 111 6.64 -2.90 20.58
C ASP A 111 7.75 -3.58 21.39
N GLU A 112 8.19 -2.95 22.46
CA GLU A 112 9.19 -3.47 23.41
C GLU A 112 10.44 -4.07 22.74
N GLY A 113 10.96 -3.42 21.69
CA GLY A 113 12.13 -3.86 20.93
C GLY A 113 11.86 -5.00 19.95
N LYS A 114 10.59 -5.36 19.70
CA LYS A 114 10.20 -6.28 18.63
C LYS A 114 9.98 -5.51 17.35
N THR A 115 10.67 -5.91 16.29
CA THR A 115 10.48 -5.32 14.95
C THR A 115 9.02 -5.37 14.53
N ALA A 116 8.52 -4.29 13.96
CA ALA A 116 7.18 -4.21 13.35
C ALA A 116 6.93 -5.37 12.38
N ILE A 117 5.70 -5.85 12.30
CA ILE A 117 5.34 -6.99 11.47
C ILE A 117 4.03 -6.74 10.69
N ILE A 118 4.05 -7.10 9.41
CA ILE A 118 2.88 -7.19 8.55
C ILE A 118 2.47 -8.65 8.45
N LYS A 119 1.21 -8.96 8.74
CA LYS A 119 0.62 -10.29 8.54
C LYS A 119 -0.35 -10.27 7.36
N LEU A 120 -0.18 -11.22 6.45
CA LEU A 120 -1.03 -11.43 5.30
C LEU A 120 -1.56 -12.87 5.29
N TRP A 121 -2.65 -13.12 4.60
CA TRP A 121 -3.22 -14.47 4.50
C TRP A 121 -3.40 -14.85 3.05
N MET A 122 -2.93 -16.06 2.71
CA MET A 122 -2.96 -16.56 1.34
C MET A 122 -4.39 -16.88 0.86
N ARG A 123 -5.28 -17.33 1.76
CA ARG A 123 -6.62 -17.79 1.43
C ARG A 123 -7.70 -17.01 2.17
N THR A 124 -8.86 -16.88 1.53
CA THR A 124 -10.07 -16.31 2.13
C THR A 124 -10.60 -17.22 3.25
N ALA A 125 -11.29 -16.65 4.24
CA ALA A 125 -11.84 -17.40 5.37
C ALA A 125 -12.94 -18.37 4.92
N LYS A 126 -13.97 -17.88 4.23
CA LYS A 126 -15.19 -18.63 3.92
C LYS A 126 -14.97 -19.77 2.94
N ASN A 127 -14.32 -19.50 1.82
CA ASN A 127 -14.19 -20.46 0.72
C ASN A 127 -12.78 -21.04 0.59
N GLN A 128 -11.86 -20.63 1.45
CA GLN A 128 -10.44 -21.01 1.45
C GLN A 128 -9.76 -20.91 0.06
N ARG A 129 -10.27 -20.01 -0.77
CA ARG A 129 -9.70 -19.73 -2.09
C ARG A 129 -8.47 -18.85 -1.96
N VAL A 130 -7.47 -19.12 -2.79
CA VAL A 130 -6.31 -18.26 -2.90
C VAL A 130 -6.75 -16.84 -3.27
N VAL A 131 -6.24 -15.86 -2.54
CA VAL A 131 -6.52 -14.44 -2.80
C VAL A 131 -5.93 -14.06 -4.16
N ALA A 132 -6.69 -13.34 -4.98
CA ALA A 132 -6.21 -12.87 -6.28
C ALA A 132 -4.94 -12.01 -6.08
N PHE A 133 -3.93 -12.22 -6.94
CA PHE A 133 -2.62 -11.57 -6.85
C PHE A 133 -2.71 -10.05 -6.64
N ARG A 134 -3.52 -9.35 -7.46
CA ARG A 134 -3.65 -7.89 -7.33
C ARG A 134 -4.20 -7.45 -5.97
N SER A 135 -5.17 -8.19 -5.43
CA SER A 135 -5.72 -7.93 -4.10
C SER A 135 -4.69 -8.23 -3.01
N PHE A 136 -3.95 -9.33 -3.15
CA PHE A 136 -2.91 -9.71 -2.19
C PHE A 136 -1.77 -8.69 -2.14
N LEU A 137 -1.27 -8.26 -3.30
CA LEU A 137 -0.23 -7.23 -3.37
C LEU A 137 -0.73 -5.88 -2.83
N ARG A 138 -1.97 -5.49 -3.15
CA ARG A 138 -2.57 -4.26 -2.58
C ARG A 138 -2.68 -4.34 -1.07
N THR A 139 -3.05 -5.50 -0.50
CA THR A 139 -3.06 -5.69 0.96
C THR A 139 -1.66 -5.51 1.55
N LEU A 140 -0.62 -6.10 0.94
CA LEU A 140 0.77 -5.87 1.39
C LEU A 140 1.12 -4.38 1.41
N LEU A 141 0.81 -3.66 0.33
CA LEU A 141 1.13 -2.23 0.20
C LEU A 141 0.29 -1.37 1.15
N HIS A 142 -0.96 -1.76 1.41
CA HIS A 142 -1.84 -1.13 2.39
C HIS A 142 -1.24 -1.20 3.81
N GLU A 143 -0.86 -2.40 4.25
CA GLU A 143 -0.23 -2.58 5.56
C GLU A 143 1.15 -1.89 5.63
N LEU A 144 1.85 -1.83 4.50
CA LEU A 144 3.11 -1.08 4.41
C LEU A 144 2.88 0.44 4.51
N CYS A 145 1.77 0.97 3.98
CA CYS A 145 1.42 2.39 4.17
C CYS A 145 1.18 2.72 5.64
N HIS A 146 0.56 1.82 6.43
CA HIS A 146 0.46 1.99 7.89
C HIS A 146 1.84 2.06 8.54
N HIS A 147 2.75 1.17 8.16
CA HIS A 147 4.12 1.20 8.64
C HIS A 147 4.84 2.52 8.29
N LEU A 148 4.70 2.98 7.05
CA LEU A 148 5.31 4.24 6.60
C LEU A 148 4.70 5.48 7.28
N ASP A 149 3.43 5.46 7.62
CA ASP A 149 2.79 6.54 8.38
C ASP A 149 3.49 6.72 9.74
N TYR A 150 3.76 5.63 10.45
CA TYR A 150 4.47 5.69 11.73
C TYR A 150 5.97 5.94 11.56
N GLU A 151 6.63 5.15 10.72
CA GLU A 151 8.09 5.04 10.73
C GLU A 151 8.81 6.02 9.82
N TRP A 152 8.16 6.48 8.75
CA TRP A 152 8.75 7.41 7.79
C TRP A 152 8.16 8.81 7.92
N TYR A 153 6.84 8.91 7.93
CA TYR A 153 6.17 10.19 8.13
C TYR A 153 6.09 10.64 9.59
N LYS A 154 6.40 9.76 10.55
CA LYS A 154 6.37 10.03 11.99
C LYS A 154 5.02 10.62 12.43
N MET A 155 3.95 9.95 12.04
CA MET A 155 2.60 10.26 12.48
C MET A 155 2.30 9.51 13.77
N GLU A 156 1.59 10.13 14.70
CA GLU A 156 1.21 9.51 15.96
C GLU A 156 0.09 8.49 15.79
N GLU A 157 -0.65 8.57 14.67
CA GLU A 157 -1.75 7.67 14.34
C GLU A 157 -1.88 7.56 12.82
N THR A 158 -2.39 6.43 12.32
CA THR A 158 -2.64 6.21 10.89
C THR A 158 -4.14 6.20 10.61
N PHE A 159 -4.55 6.82 9.51
CA PHE A 159 -5.95 6.95 9.08
C PHE A 159 -6.11 6.52 7.63
N HIS A 160 -7.19 5.80 7.33
CA HIS A 160 -7.61 5.50 5.97
C HIS A 160 -8.21 6.75 5.31
N THR A 161 -7.35 7.70 4.91
CA THR A 161 -7.74 8.91 4.19
C THR A 161 -7.75 8.66 2.68
N GLU A 162 -8.23 9.61 1.89
CA GLU A 162 -8.09 9.53 0.43
C GLU A 162 -6.60 9.55 0.04
N GLY A 163 -5.79 10.41 0.68
CA GLY A 163 -4.34 10.45 0.50
C GLY A 163 -3.68 9.11 0.83
N PHE A 164 -4.13 8.42 1.89
CA PHE A 164 -3.64 7.07 2.22
C PHE A 164 -3.86 6.08 1.06
N TYR A 165 -5.06 6.01 0.49
CA TYR A 165 -5.35 5.13 -0.64
C TYR A 165 -4.64 5.55 -1.93
N LYS A 166 -4.40 6.85 -2.12
CA LYS A 166 -3.59 7.35 -3.23
C LYS A 166 -2.13 6.92 -3.09
N ARG A 167 -1.56 6.93 -1.87
CA ARG A 167 -0.20 6.41 -1.60
C ARG A 167 -0.09 4.91 -1.91
N GLU A 168 -1.03 4.10 -1.42
CA GLU A 168 -1.12 2.67 -1.75
C GLU A 168 -1.16 2.46 -3.27
N SER A 169 -2.03 3.20 -3.96
CA SER A 169 -2.16 3.12 -5.41
C SER A 169 -0.90 3.56 -6.15
N SER A 170 -0.22 4.60 -5.67
CA SER A 170 1.05 5.07 -6.21
C SER A 170 2.11 3.97 -6.17
N LEU A 171 2.31 3.32 -5.01
CA LEU A 171 3.23 2.19 -4.87
C LEU A 171 2.85 1.03 -5.81
N PHE A 172 1.57 0.68 -5.86
CA PHE A 172 1.09 -0.40 -6.71
C PHE A 172 1.41 -0.16 -8.19
N HIS A 173 1.16 1.03 -8.71
CA HIS A 173 1.40 1.34 -10.13
C HIS A 173 2.89 1.44 -10.49
N GLN A 174 3.75 1.77 -9.54
CA GLN A 174 5.19 1.76 -9.75
C GLN A 174 5.76 0.33 -9.84
N LEU A 175 5.18 -0.61 -9.09
CA LEU A 175 5.58 -2.03 -9.09
C LEU A 175 4.93 -2.81 -10.24
N VAL A 176 3.68 -2.50 -10.56
CA VAL A 176 2.88 -3.15 -11.62
C VAL A 176 2.50 -2.10 -12.66
N PRO A 177 3.44 -1.65 -13.49
CA PRO A 177 3.13 -0.67 -14.52
C PRO A 177 2.09 -1.23 -15.49
N GLN A 178 1.13 -0.40 -15.87
CA GLN A 178 0.20 -0.75 -16.93
C GLN A 178 1.01 -1.00 -18.22
N LYS A 179 0.77 -2.15 -18.87
CA LYS A 179 1.28 -2.34 -20.23
C LYS A 179 0.72 -1.21 -21.08
N LEU A 180 1.59 -0.37 -21.66
CA LEU A 180 1.20 0.59 -22.68
C LEU A 180 0.48 -0.20 -23.76
N VAL A 181 -0.83 0.03 -23.91
CA VAL A 181 -1.56 -0.42 -25.09
C VAL A 181 -1.01 0.41 -26.23
N VAL A 182 -0.03 -0.13 -26.95
CA VAL A 182 0.42 0.48 -28.22
C VAL A 182 -0.79 0.40 -29.14
N PRO A 183 -1.34 1.52 -29.61
CA PRO A 183 -2.43 1.47 -30.57
C PRO A 183 -1.92 0.72 -31.79
N ALA A 184 -2.67 -0.31 -32.21
CA ALA A 184 -2.36 -1.03 -33.44
C ALA A 184 -2.21 0.02 -34.56
N LYS A 185 -1.05 0.02 -35.28
CA LYS A 185 -0.86 0.88 -36.46
C LYS A 185 -2.04 0.64 -37.38
N ALA A 186 -2.83 1.69 -37.62
CA ALA A 186 -3.83 1.67 -38.66
C ALA A 186 -3.09 1.30 -39.97
N GLY A 187 -3.41 0.12 -40.48
CA GLY A 187 -2.86 -0.32 -41.77
C GLY A 187 -3.30 0.66 -42.84
N THR A 188 -2.35 1.28 -43.47
CA THR A 188 -2.53 2.06 -44.70
C THR A 188 -2.88 1.06 -45.79
N GLN A 189 -4.10 1.13 -46.30
CA GLN A 189 -4.47 0.61 -47.63
C GLN A 189 -4.09 1.60 -48.69
#